data_00a469824c46932df6c1fa37bbcd7f43
#
_entry.id   00a469824c46932df6c1fa37bbcd7f43
#
_cell.length_a   1.000
_cell.length_b   1.000
_cell.length_c   1.000
_cell.angle_alpha   90.00
_cell.angle_beta   90.00
_cell.angle_gamma   90.00
#
_symmetry.space_group_name_H-M   'P 1'
#
loop_
_entity.id
_entity.type
_entity.pdbx_description
1 polymer ?
#
loop_
_entity_poly.entity_id
_entity_poly.type
_entity_poly.pdbx_seq_one_letter_code
_entity_poly.pdbx_strand_id
1 'polypeptide(L)'
;MRTLLALLLLAVVASSASAQTPRPGSVEELKQLSIEELVDTDVTSASRRIERLADVAAAITVISAEDLRRSGATTLPQALRLAGHLDVARVSGPQYAVSARGFSISTENKMLVLIDGRTVYSPVFAGVFWETQDVFIQDIERIEVTRGPGGSVWGANAVNGVINVITKKAAATRGTLVDIAAGTSTLGPYGVRHGGRLTNAISYRAYTKVRFEDSHQLVSGADAKDDFDFGQAGFRIESEQAEGSIAFVQGDVYTGTTGMASGTEANLSGGNLLARWSQTYGDHMSTVQAYYDHTYRRVPVQYRGVLNTFDLDAQHQWKAGRQNWVFGAGYRRYDGDDLGDGPGFYFEPRERTSHRLNVFVQNEVHVAGGFFVTAGSKFERNEFTGFEVQPTVRARWSAQRHSVWGAVSRAVRVPTRFDTDLRFRAPGSTTGALLLTGNSEFESENVVAYEAGYRQQLRERISIDLAGYVNNYDDLRTQEFRPGEPVLLANMMNALTRGIESAATAQLADWWQVHVAHAYLWKELTFDPGSRDLTNGRSEANDPRNIFKVRSYVNATNRIEVDAFFRFYGERPSPVVEAYHELDARLGYRLRPGWDLSVIANNLLHERHVEYRAGTAPETYERSVSLRSAWRF
;
A
#
# COMPACT_ATOMS: atom_id res chain seq x y z
N MET A 1 23.85 -11.74 18.80
CA MET A 1 23.83 -10.53 17.95
C MET A 1 22.61 -9.65 18.25
N ARG A 2 21.39 -10.21 18.36
CA ARG A 2 20.12 -9.50 18.68
C ARG A 2 20.20 -8.65 19.97
N THR A 3 20.78 -9.16 21.04
CA THR A 3 20.94 -8.43 22.33
C THR A 3 22.00 -7.33 22.32
N LEU A 4 23.07 -7.47 21.53
CA LEU A 4 24.13 -6.45 21.44
C LEU A 4 23.69 -5.21 20.60
N LEU A 5 22.90 -5.41 19.55
CA LEU A 5 22.35 -4.30 18.74
C LEU A 5 21.33 -3.47 19.53
N ALA A 6 20.50 -4.13 20.36
CA ALA A 6 19.55 -3.45 21.24
C ALA A 6 20.26 -2.62 22.33
N LEU A 7 21.38 -3.10 22.86
CA LEU A 7 22.22 -2.38 23.83
C LEU A 7 22.99 -1.21 23.21
N LEU A 8 23.43 -1.31 21.95
CA LEU A 8 24.08 -0.21 21.23
C LEU A 8 23.10 0.94 20.92
N LEU A 9 21.83 0.63 20.59
CA LEU A 9 20.77 1.64 20.43
C LEU A 9 20.46 2.36 21.73
N LEU A 10 20.48 1.66 22.87
CA LEU A 10 20.31 2.27 24.20
C LEU A 10 21.49 3.18 24.61
N ALA A 11 22.71 2.86 24.18
CA ALA A 11 23.90 3.67 24.49
C ALA A 11 23.96 5.00 23.71
N VAL A 12 23.40 5.06 22.49
CA VAL A 12 23.29 6.30 21.70
C VAL A 12 22.28 7.27 22.33
N VAL A 13 21.26 6.76 23.01
CA VAL A 13 20.23 7.59 23.71
C VAL A 13 20.79 8.27 24.96
N ALA A 14 21.76 7.66 25.62
CA ALA A 14 22.35 8.19 26.87
C ALA A 14 23.26 9.41 26.67
N SER A 15 23.80 9.63 25.47
CA SER A 15 24.74 10.71 25.18
C SER A 15 24.13 12.03 24.70
N SER A 16 22.80 12.12 24.52
CA SER A 16 22.11 13.31 23.99
C SER A 16 21.25 14.07 25.02
N ALA A 17 21.43 13.83 26.30
CA ALA A 17 20.60 14.38 27.39
C ALA A 17 20.93 15.83 27.82
N SER A 18 21.32 16.70 26.91
CA SER A 18 21.39 18.15 27.17
C SER A 18 20.69 18.92 26.05
N ALA A 19 19.37 18.82 25.99
CA ALA A 19 18.55 19.61 25.10
C ALA A 19 17.49 20.38 25.86
N GLN A 20 17.38 21.65 25.51
CA GLN A 20 16.34 22.57 25.93
C GLN A 20 14.96 21.91 25.87
N THR A 21 14.18 22.05 26.93
CA THR A 21 12.79 21.60 26.97
C THR A 21 12.00 22.24 25.82
N PRO A 22 11.54 21.46 24.81
CA PRO A 22 10.58 21.97 23.86
C PRO A 22 9.27 22.22 24.61
N ARG A 23 8.60 23.32 24.32
CA ARG A 23 7.21 23.50 24.75
C ARG A 23 6.42 22.31 24.21
N PRO A 24 5.66 21.58 25.04
CA PRO A 24 4.82 20.49 24.57
C PRO A 24 3.88 21.06 23.51
N GLY A 25 3.76 20.38 22.38
CA GLY A 25 2.70 20.62 21.41
C GLY A 25 1.36 20.62 22.13
N SER A 26 0.46 21.49 21.74
CA SER A 26 -0.81 21.68 22.44
C SER A 26 -1.58 20.36 22.53
N VAL A 27 -2.36 20.18 23.58
CA VAL A 27 -3.26 19.00 23.77
C VAL A 27 -4.25 18.84 22.60
N GLU A 28 -4.41 19.88 21.77
CA GLU A 28 -5.21 19.90 20.54
C GLU A 28 -4.64 19.05 19.41
N GLU A 29 -3.31 18.87 19.31
CA GLU A 29 -2.68 18.02 18.29
C GLU A 29 -2.94 16.52 18.47
N LEU A 30 -3.53 16.09 19.58
CA LEU A 30 -3.80 14.68 19.92
C LEU A 30 -5.30 14.36 19.97
N LYS A 31 -6.17 15.25 19.51
CA LYS A 31 -7.60 14.95 19.35
C LYS A 31 -7.79 14.08 18.10
N GLN A 32 -8.71 13.13 18.19
CA GLN A 32 -9.27 12.50 16.97
C GLN A 32 -9.82 13.63 16.09
N LEU A 33 -9.57 13.53 14.79
CA LEU A 33 -10.19 14.42 13.83
C LEU A 33 -11.70 14.36 14.02
N SER A 34 -12.36 15.49 14.14
CA SER A 34 -13.80 15.56 14.07
C SER A 34 -14.26 15.06 12.70
N ILE A 35 -15.53 14.67 12.57
CA ILE A 35 -16.07 14.23 11.27
C ILE A 35 -15.96 15.36 10.23
N GLU A 36 -16.04 16.62 10.64
CA GLU A 36 -15.82 17.78 9.78
C GLU A 36 -14.37 17.82 9.28
N GLU A 37 -13.40 17.67 10.17
CA GLU A 37 -11.97 17.63 9.81
C GLU A 37 -11.63 16.41 8.93
N LEU A 38 -12.30 15.26 9.15
CA LEU A 38 -12.14 14.08 8.28
C LEU A 38 -12.68 14.33 6.87
N VAL A 39 -13.85 14.97 6.73
CA VAL A 39 -14.48 15.28 5.45
C VAL A 39 -13.72 16.39 4.70
N ASP A 40 -13.12 17.33 5.43
CA ASP A 40 -12.28 18.40 4.91
C ASP A 40 -10.80 17.99 4.73
N THR A 41 -10.44 16.73 5.02
CA THR A 41 -9.08 16.23 4.82
C THR A 41 -8.67 16.38 3.34
N ASP A 42 -7.52 16.97 3.12
CA ASP A 42 -6.91 17.08 1.79
C ASP A 42 -6.38 15.72 1.31
N VAL A 43 -6.75 15.35 0.11
CA VAL A 43 -6.28 14.13 -0.57
C VAL A 43 -5.73 14.43 -1.95
N THR A 44 -4.86 13.55 -2.46
CA THR A 44 -4.16 13.76 -3.72
C THR A 44 -4.27 12.59 -4.69
N SER A 45 -4.64 11.40 -4.21
CA SER A 45 -4.53 10.14 -4.98
C SER A 45 -5.50 10.04 -6.15
N ALA A 46 -6.65 10.73 -6.10
CA ALA A 46 -7.67 10.61 -7.13
C ALA A 46 -7.39 11.44 -8.39
N SER A 47 -6.65 12.56 -8.26
CA SER A 47 -6.47 13.54 -9.34
C SER A 47 -5.05 14.11 -9.46
N ARG A 48 -4.11 13.68 -8.61
CA ARG A 48 -2.75 14.25 -8.47
C ARG A 48 -2.73 15.74 -8.12
N ARG A 49 -3.81 16.27 -7.60
CA ARG A 49 -3.93 17.63 -7.04
C ARG A 49 -4.51 17.55 -5.63
N ILE A 50 -4.28 18.58 -4.85
CA ILE A 50 -4.89 18.71 -3.52
C ILE A 50 -6.38 19.03 -3.71
N GLU A 51 -7.24 18.19 -3.16
CA GLU A 51 -8.69 18.38 -3.12
C GLU A 51 -9.27 17.82 -1.82
N ARG A 52 -10.38 18.38 -1.34
CA ARG A 52 -11.03 17.89 -0.12
C ARG A 52 -11.65 16.52 -0.38
N LEU A 53 -11.58 15.63 0.60
CA LEU A 53 -12.17 14.29 0.54
C LEU A 53 -13.66 14.34 0.14
N ALA A 54 -14.40 15.33 0.62
CA ALA A 54 -15.80 15.55 0.27
C ALA A 54 -16.03 15.79 -1.24
N ASP A 55 -15.03 16.36 -1.92
CA ASP A 55 -15.12 16.78 -3.32
C ASP A 55 -14.53 15.75 -4.30
N VAL A 56 -14.06 14.59 -3.81
CA VAL A 56 -13.49 13.56 -4.67
C VAL A 56 -14.56 12.73 -5.37
N ALA A 57 -14.51 12.69 -6.72
CA ALA A 57 -15.35 11.81 -7.53
C ALA A 57 -14.74 10.40 -7.67
N ALA A 58 -14.49 9.72 -6.55
CA ALA A 58 -13.98 8.34 -6.47
C ALA A 58 -14.27 7.73 -5.10
N ALA A 59 -14.26 6.41 -5.02
CA ALA A 59 -14.28 5.67 -3.76
C ALA A 59 -12.88 5.76 -3.11
N ILE A 60 -12.77 6.50 -2.01
CA ILE A 60 -11.49 6.72 -1.32
C ILE A 60 -11.65 6.53 0.19
N THR A 61 -10.63 5.97 0.81
CA THR A 61 -10.50 5.85 2.28
C THR A 61 -9.19 6.50 2.70
N VAL A 62 -9.22 7.29 3.76
CA VAL A 62 -8.04 7.87 4.39
C VAL A 62 -7.81 7.19 5.73
N ILE A 63 -6.59 6.71 5.97
CA ILE A 63 -6.12 6.24 7.26
C ILE A 63 -5.23 7.37 7.82
N SER A 64 -5.66 7.99 8.89
CA SER A 64 -4.97 9.14 9.50
C SER A 64 -3.77 8.71 10.35
N ALA A 65 -2.88 9.65 10.68
CA ALA A 65 -1.80 9.43 11.64
C ALA A 65 -2.31 8.96 13.02
N GLU A 66 -3.50 9.44 13.42
CA GLU A 66 -4.13 9.03 14.67
C GLU A 66 -4.68 7.61 14.61
N ASP A 67 -5.32 7.21 13.48
CA ASP A 67 -5.70 5.82 13.25
C ASP A 67 -4.48 4.88 13.36
N LEU A 68 -3.36 5.26 12.74
CA LEU A 68 -2.10 4.51 12.78
C LEU A 68 -1.55 4.39 14.21
N ARG A 69 -1.53 5.48 14.96
CA ARG A 69 -1.08 5.50 16.35
C ARG A 69 -1.92 4.57 17.23
N ARG A 70 -3.24 4.60 17.06
CA ARG A 70 -4.20 3.84 17.87
C ARG A 70 -4.35 2.38 17.43
N SER A 71 -3.99 2.02 16.20
CA SER A 71 -4.12 0.65 15.72
C SER A 71 -3.09 -0.31 16.33
N GLY A 72 -1.97 0.21 16.79
CA GLY A 72 -0.83 -0.62 17.19
C GLY A 72 -0.05 -1.24 16.04
N ALA A 73 -0.40 -0.95 14.77
CA ALA A 73 0.30 -1.45 13.60
C ALA A 73 1.79 -1.11 13.63
N THR A 74 2.62 -2.08 13.28
CA THR A 74 4.08 -1.95 13.20
C THR A 74 4.60 -1.99 11.76
N THR A 75 3.76 -2.45 10.81
CA THR A 75 4.09 -2.57 9.39
C THR A 75 3.01 -1.93 8.50
N LEU A 76 3.35 -1.62 7.24
CA LEU A 76 2.39 -1.07 6.28
C LEU A 76 1.20 -2.01 6.03
N PRO A 77 1.37 -3.33 5.77
CA PRO A 77 0.23 -4.22 5.59
C PRO A 77 -0.71 -4.27 6.81
N GLN A 78 -0.16 -4.26 8.03
CA GLN A 78 -0.98 -4.19 9.24
C GLN A 78 -1.77 -2.86 9.30
N ALA A 79 -1.14 -1.74 8.93
CA ALA A 79 -1.82 -0.45 8.85
C ALA A 79 -2.94 -0.45 7.79
N LEU A 80 -2.75 -1.12 6.65
CA LEU A 80 -3.74 -1.23 5.58
C LEU A 80 -4.99 -2.05 5.99
N ARG A 81 -4.91 -2.88 7.04
CA ARG A 81 -6.09 -3.54 7.61
C ARG A 81 -7.15 -2.55 8.14
N LEU A 82 -6.74 -1.32 8.44
CA LEU A 82 -7.66 -0.23 8.84
C LEU A 82 -8.53 0.26 7.68
N ALA A 83 -8.12 0.08 6.42
CA ALA A 83 -8.95 0.40 5.29
C ALA A 83 -10.10 -0.61 5.19
N GLY A 84 -11.33 -0.12 5.34
CA GLY A 84 -12.52 -0.96 5.51
C GLY A 84 -12.80 -1.91 4.35
N HIS A 85 -12.45 -1.52 3.14
CA HIS A 85 -12.81 -2.20 1.89
C HIS A 85 -11.61 -2.92 1.24
N LEU A 86 -10.43 -2.93 1.88
CA LEU A 86 -9.30 -3.73 1.43
C LEU A 86 -9.36 -5.15 1.98
N ASP A 87 -9.09 -6.09 1.12
CA ASP A 87 -8.68 -7.43 1.49
C ASP A 87 -7.17 -7.39 1.81
N VAL A 88 -6.82 -7.72 3.04
CA VAL A 88 -5.42 -7.77 3.51
C VAL A 88 -5.24 -9.08 4.24
N ALA A 89 -4.62 -10.05 3.58
CA ALA A 89 -4.40 -11.37 4.11
C ALA A 89 -2.90 -11.67 4.21
N ARG A 90 -2.48 -12.25 5.31
CA ARG A 90 -1.12 -12.73 5.48
C ARG A 90 -0.93 -14.03 4.72
N VAL A 91 0.08 -14.08 3.88
CA VAL A 91 0.40 -15.24 3.04
C VAL A 91 1.40 -16.14 3.76
N SER A 92 2.52 -15.57 4.17
CA SER A 92 3.59 -16.24 4.93
C SER A 92 4.54 -15.20 5.51
N GLY A 93 5.01 -15.40 6.76
CA GLY A 93 5.95 -14.50 7.39
C GLY A 93 5.59 -13.03 7.18
N PRO A 94 6.50 -12.21 6.63
CA PRO A 94 6.25 -10.80 6.34
C PRO A 94 5.52 -10.56 5.00
N GLN A 95 5.05 -11.60 4.30
CA GLN A 95 4.39 -11.48 2.99
C GLN A 95 2.87 -11.36 3.15
N TYR A 96 2.26 -10.46 2.37
CA TYR A 96 0.83 -10.16 2.39
C TYR A 96 0.26 -10.10 0.97
N ALA A 97 -0.98 -10.57 0.82
CA ALA A 97 -1.84 -10.27 -0.30
C ALA A 97 -2.71 -9.06 0.06
N VAL A 98 -2.66 -8.00 -0.76
CA VAL A 98 -3.40 -6.75 -0.53
C VAL A 98 -4.17 -6.40 -1.78
N SER A 99 -5.49 -6.48 -1.75
CA SER A 99 -6.31 -6.22 -2.93
C SER A 99 -7.59 -5.42 -2.61
N ALA A 100 -8.19 -4.88 -3.66
CA ALA A 100 -9.50 -4.27 -3.64
C ALA A 100 -10.32 -4.79 -4.83
N ARG A 101 -11.61 -5.02 -4.63
CA ARG A 101 -12.56 -5.40 -5.69
C ARG A 101 -12.20 -6.68 -6.45
N GLY A 102 -11.47 -7.57 -5.79
CA GLY A 102 -11.11 -8.89 -6.30
C GLY A 102 -9.67 -9.03 -6.76
N PHE A 103 -9.36 -10.24 -7.21
CA PHE A 103 -8.03 -10.66 -7.69
C PHE A 103 -6.96 -10.71 -6.60
N SER A 104 -7.34 -11.15 -5.40
CA SER A 104 -6.41 -11.37 -4.29
C SER A 104 -5.52 -12.58 -4.57
N ILE A 105 -4.27 -12.34 -4.84
CA ILE A 105 -3.24 -13.36 -5.03
C ILE A 105 -2.01 -13.04 -4.19
N SER A 106 -1.15 -14.03 -3.96
CA SER A 106 0.05 -13.86 -3.14
C SER A 106 1.06 -12.85 -3.70
N THR A 107 0.99 -12.61 -5.00
CA THR A 107 1.80 -11.62 -5.73
C THR A 107 0.94 -10.47 -6.22
N GLU A 108 -0.02 -9.99 -5.45
CA GLU A 108 -1.00 -9.00 -5.83
C GLU A 108 -0.56 -8.09 -7.01
N ASN A 109 -1.38 -7.99 -8.07
CA ASN A 109 -0.94 -7.40 -9.34
C ASN A 109 -1.81 -6.25 -9.88
N LYS A 110 -2.87 -5.84 -9.16
CA LYS A 110 -3.85 -4.86 -9.65
C LYS A 110 -3.93 -3.57 -8.81
N MET A 111 -3.14 -3.48 -7.72
CA MET A 111 -3.04 -2.28 -6.89
C MET A 111 -1.69 -1.59 -7.07
N LEU A 112 -1.71 -0.33 -7.51
CA LEU A 112 -0.48 0.47 -7.53
C LEU A 112 -0.20 1.03 -6.13
N VAL A 113 1.03 0.87 -5.64
CA VAL A 113 1.44 1.35 -4.32
C VAL A 113 2.54 2.40 -4.45
N LEU A 114 2.35 3.51 -3.75
CA LEU A 114 3.24 4.67 -3.74
C LEU A 114 3.65 5.01 -2.30
N ILE A 115 4.90 5.40 -2.12
CA ILE A 115 5.42 6.01 -0.88
C ILE A 115 6.03 7.36 -1.25
N ASP A 116 5.40 8.46 -0.80
CA ASP A 116 5.77 9.83 -1.18
C ASP A 116 5.92 10.02 -2.70
N GLY A 117 5.07 9.34 -3.50
CA GLY A 117 5.08 9.38 -4.96
C GLY A 117 6.12 8.47 -5.64
N ARG A 118 7.00 7.79 -4.91
CA ARG A 118 7.85 6.72 -5.42
C ARG A 118 7.00 5.45 -5.56
N THR A 119 6.96 4.87 -6.76
CA THR A 119 6.32 3.59 -7.02
C THR A 119 7.14 2.46 -6.39
N VAL A 120 6.49 1.63 -5.58
CA VAL A 120 7.11 0.44 -4.97
C VAL A 120 6.64 -0.88 -5.60
N TYR A 121 5.88 -0.78 -6.67
CA TYR A 121 5.41 -1.88 -7.49
C TYR A 121 6.56 -2.45 -8.34
N SER A 122 6.80 -3.76 -8.24
CA SER A 122 7.88 -4.43 -8.94
C SER A 122 7.52 -4.80 -10.38
N PRO A 123 8.33 -4.41 -11.39
CA PRO A 123 8.13 -4.82 -12.78
C PRO A 123 8.53 -6.28 -13.03
N VAL A 124 9.06 -6.98 -12.03
CA VAL A 124 9.48 -8.38 -12.16
C VAL A 124 8.26 -9.33 -12.12
N PHE A 125 7.31 -9.08 -11.18
CA PHE A 125 6.17 -9.98 -10.96
C PHE A 125 4.82 -9.28 -10.79
N ALA A 126 4.77 -7.97 -10.98
CA ALA A 126 3.54 -7.16 -10.89
C ALA A 126 2.96 -7.03 -9.47
N GLY A 127 3.77 -6.87 -8.44
CA GLY A 127 3.29 -6.73 -7.07
C GLY A 127 4.27 -5.97 -6.18
N VAL A 128 4.07 -6.03 -4.87
CA VAL A 128 4.87 -5.35 -3.88
C VAL A 128 5.56 -6.35 -2.96
N PHE A 129 6.87 -6.21 -2.80
CA PHE A 129 7.62 -6.90 -1.74
C PHE A 129 7.39 -6.18 -0.40
N TRP A 130 6.27 -6.49 0.27
CA TRP A 130 5.84 -5.78 1.48
C TRP A 130 6.86 -5.80 2.60
N GLU A 131 7.67 -6.86 2.71
CA GLU A 131 8.71 -7.01 3.71
C GLU A 131 9.81 -5.95 3.61
N THR A 132 10.05 -5.41 2.41
CA THR A 132 11.07 -4.38 2.17
C THR A 132 10.49 -2.95 2.11
N GLN A 133 9.16 -2.81 2.06
CA GLN A 133 8.48 -1.52 2.05
C GLN A 133 8.05 -1.13 3.47
N ASP A 134 9.02 -0.85 4.31
CA ASP A 134 8.79 -0.62 5.75
C ASP A 134 9.10 0.84 6.14
N VAL A 135 8.07 1.68 6.20
CA VAL A 135 8.15 3.07 6.62
C VAL A 135 8.14 3.17 8.15
N PHE A 136 8.79 4.18 8.72
CA PHE A 136 8.64 4.50 10.14
C PHE A 136 7.17 4.95 10.38
N ILE A 137 6.33 4.05 10.91
CA ILE A 137 4.85 4.21 10.99
C ILE A 137 4.47 5.53 11.66
N GLN A 138 5.22 5.97 12.70
CA GLN A 138 4.97 7.22 13.41
C GLN A 138 5.20 8.48 12.53
N ASP A 139 5.92 8.32 11.42
CA ASP A 139 6.21 9.40 10.47
C ASP A 139 5.24 9.44 9.29
N ILE A 140 4.30 8.51 9.21
CA ILE A 140 3.23 8.59 8.23
C ILE A 140 2.25 9.68 8.66
N GLU A 141 1.92 10.58 7.74
CA GLU A 141 0.88 11.59 7.91
C GLU A 141 -0.50 10.99 7.66
N ARG A 142 -0.63 10.25 6.54
CA ARG A 142 -1.84 9.51 6.16
C ARG A 142 -1.54 8.48 5.09
N ILE A 143 -2.44 7.52 4.95
CA ILE A 143 -2.47 6.60 3.82
C ILE A 143 -3.79 6.82 3.08
N GLU A 144 -3.71 7.14 1.80
CA GLU A 144 -4.87 7.30 0.92
C GLU A 144 -5.05 6.01 0.11
N VAL A 145 -6.23 5.41 0.18
CA VAL A 145 -6.60 4.20 -0.56
C VAL A 145 -7.73 4.56 -1.50
N THR A 146 -7.41 4.80 -2.77
CA THR A 146 -8.39 5.00 -3.83
C THR A 146 -8.71 3.66 -4.46
N ARG A 147 -9.98 3.32 -4.56
CA ARG A 147 -10.48 2.09 -5.20
C ARG A 147 -11.07 2.43 -6.54
N GLY A 148 -10.93 1.49 -7.51
CA GLY A 148 -11.25 1.70 -8.91
C GLY A 148 -10.06 2.23 -9.72
N PRO A 149 -10.19 2.26 -11.07
CA PRO A 149 -9.08 2.58 -11.94
C PRO A 149 -8.48 3.97 -11.72
N GLY A 150 -7.18 3.99 -11.48
CA GLY A 150 -6.36 5.20 -11.36
C GLY A 150 -5.47 5.48 -12.57
N GLY A 151 -5.62 4.71 -13.65
CA GLY A 151 -4.73 4.70 -14.81
C GLY A 151 -4.59 6.05 -15.51
N SER A 152 -5.63 6.87 -15.57
CA SER A 152 -5.62 8.17 -16.25
C SER A 152 -4.63 9.19 -15.68
N VAL A 153 -4.24 9.04 -14.43
CA VAL A 153 -3.29 9.95 -13.75
C VAL A 153 -2.03 9.22 -13.27
N TRP A 154 -2.14 7.97 -12.79
CA TRP A 154 -1.00 7.20 -12.29
C TRP A 154 -0.37 6.29 -13.33
N GLY A 155 -1.12 5.93 -14.39
CA GLY A 155 -0.67 5.08 -15.48
C GLY A 155 -0.94 3.60 -15.23
N ALA A 156 -0.25 2.77 -16.00
CA ALA A 156 -0.40 1.33 -15.94
C ALA A 156 -0.19 0.77 -14.52
N ASN A 157 -0.90 -0.32 -14.23
CA ASN A 157 -0.93 -1.07 -12.97
C ASN A 157 -1.79 -0.46 -11.86
N ALA A 158 -2.37 0.74 -12.05
CA ALA A 158 -3.42 1.29 -11.20
C ALA A 158 -4.80 0.78 -11.65
N VAL A 159 -5.00 -0.54 -11.64
CA VAL A 159 -6.18 -1.22 -12.23
C VAL A 159 -7.35 -1.21 -11.25
N ASN A 160 -7.18 -1.79 -10.07
CA ASN A 160 -8.21 -1.87 -9.04
C ASN A 160 -8.12 -0.75 -8.01
N GLY A 161 -7.01 -0.02 -8.01
CA GLY A 161 -6.83 1.12 -7.11
C GLY A 161 -5.39 1.58 -6.96
N VAL A 162 -5.25 2.57 -6.08
CA VAL A 162 -3.96 3.17 -5.71
C VAL A 162 -3.89 3.28 -4.19
N ILE A 163 -2.80 2.80 -3.62
CA ILE A 163 -2.43 3.02 -2.22
C ILE A 163 -1.30 4.06 -2.21
N ASN A 164 -1.52 5.20 -1.59
CA ASN A 164 -0.55 6.28 -1.51
C ASN A 164 -0.20 6.57 -0.05
N VAL A 165 0.99 6.20 0.36
CA VAL A 165 1.54 6.47 1.69
C VAL A 165 2.24 7.82 1.66
N ILE A 166 1.79 8.75 2.50
CA ILE A 166 2.31 10.11 2.57
C ILE A 166 2.95 10.31 3.93
N THR A 167 4.23 10.66 3.95
CA THR A 167 4.96 10.89 5.20
C THR A 167 4.90 12.35 5.62
N LYS A 168 5.00 12.58 6.93
CA LYS A 168 5.00 13.91 7.53
C LYS A 168 6.12 14.79 6.98
N LYS A 169 5.88 16.07 6.88
CA LYS A 169 6.92 17.06 6.60
C LYS A 169 8.00 17.02 7.69
N ALA A 170 9.25 17.30 7.32
CA ALA A 170 10.36 17.34 8.28
C ALA A 170 10.09 18.33 9.44
N ALA A 171 9.46 19.46 9.12
CA ALA A 171 9.10 20.47 10.11
C ALA A 171 8.11 19.98 11.19
N ALA A 172 7.25 19.01 10.85
CA ALA A 172 6.28 18.41 11.78
C ALA A 172 6.88 17.30 12.66
N THR A 173 8.15 16.95 12.46
CA THR A 173 8.81 15.83 13.15
C THR A 173 9.99 16.27 14.03
N ARG A 174 9.96 17.50 14.56
CA ARG A 174 11.01 18.03 15.43
C ARG A 174 11.08 17.29 16.76
N GLY A 175 12.28 17.31 17.37
CA GLY A 175 12.57 16.60 18.60
C GLY A 175 12.95 15.15 18.34
N THR A 176 13.12 14.41 19.41
CA THR A 176 13.49 12.99 19.37
C THR A 176 12.28 12.13 19.69
N LEU A 177 12.06 11.07 18.91
CA LEU A 177 11.10 10.02 19.16
C LEU A 177 11.87 8.72 19.37
N VAL A 178 11.58 8.02 20.46
CA VAL A 178 11.97 6.64 20.70
C VAL A 178 10.71 5.79 20.70
N ASP A 179 10.65 4.75 19.85
CA ASP A 179 9.52 3.85 19.71
C ASP A 179 10.00 2.42 19.90
N ILE A 180 9.51 1.75 20.92
CA ILE A 180 9.93 0.42 21.31
C ILE A 180 8.69 -0.46 21.51
N ALA A 181 8.67 -1.65 20.89
CA ALA A 181 7.65 -2.65 21.14
C ALA A 181 8.28 -4.02 21.40
N ALA A 182 7.64 -4.81 22.26
CA ALA A 182 8.00 -6.19 22.50
C ALA A 182 6.75 -7.01 22.79
N GLY A 183 6.68 -8.21 22.24
CA GLY A 183 5.51 -9.08 22.34
C GLY A 183 5.85 -10.56 22.25
N THR A 184 4.80 -11.37 22.16
CA THR A 184 4.92 -12.83 22.17
C THR A 184 5.49 -13.42 20.88
N SER A 185 5.36 -12.71 19.73
CA SER A 185 5.85 -13.17 18.43
C SER A 185 6.72 -12.12 17.70
N THR A 186 6.89 -10.93 18.27
CA THR A 186 7.61 -9.85 17.62
C THR A 186 8.41 -9.06 18.64
N LEU A 187 9.70 -8.87 18.36
CA LEU A 187 10.56 -7.95 19.06
C LEU A 187 10.82 -6.73 18.17
N GLY A 188 10.20 -5.63 18.51
CA GLY A 188 10.29 -4.37 17.74
C GLY A 188 8.92 -3.91 17.22
N PRO A 189 8.90 -2.77 16.50
CA PRO A 189 10.09 -2.01 16.11
C PRO A 189 10.84 -1.42 17.31
N TYR A 190 12.17 -1.43 17.21
CA TYR A 190 13.04 -0.59 18.03
C TYR A 190 13.50 0.55 17.14
N GLY A 191 12.93 1.73 17.32
CA GLY A 191 13.15 2.85 16.43
C GLY A 191 13.53 4.13 17.17
N VAL A 192 14.44 4.90 16.58
CA VAL A 192 14.80 6.24 17.01
C VAL A 192 14.73 7.16 15.81
N ARG A 193 14.05 8.28 15.98
CA ARG A 193 14.02 9.37 15.00
C ARG A 193 14.40 10.67 15.69
N HIS A 194 15.22 11.49 15.04
CA HIS A 194 15.54 12.85 15.46
C HIS A 194 15.26 13.83 14.32
N GLY A 195 14.58 14.93 14.63
CA GLY A 195 14.28 16.00 13.68
C GLY A 195 14.58 17.37 14.26
N GLY A 196 14.96 18.30 13.40
CA GLY A 196 15.32 19.66 13.79
C GLY A 196 15.26 20.67 12.65
N ARG A 197 15.77 21.85 12.90
CA ARG A 197 15.99 22.90 11.91
C ARG A 197 17.49 23.10 11.68
N LEU A 198 17.89 23.19 10.41
CA LEU A 198 19.22 23.65 10.01
C LEU A 198 19.24 25.18 9.85
N THR A 199 18.16 25.73 9.28
CA THR A 199 17.94 27.18 9.12
C THR A 199 16.45 27.50 9.33
N ASN A 200 16.06 28.76 9.26
CA ASN A 200 14.65 29.15 9.34
C ASN A 200 13.78 28.51 8.25
N ALA A 201 14.35 28.21 7.07
CA ALA A 201 13.68 27.63 5.93
C ALA A 201 13.92 26.12 5.78
N ILE A 202 14.93 25.54 6.43
CA ILE A 202 15.32 24.16 6.23
C ILE A 202 15.13 23.35 7.50
N SER A 203 14.30 22.31 7.41
CA SER A 203 14.09 21.30 8.45
C SER A 203 14.61 19.95 8.01
N TYR A 204 14.96 19.10 8.96
CA TYR A 204 15.41 17.74 8.70
C TYR A 204 14.81 16.74 9.68
N ARG A 205 14.80 15.47 9.29
CA ARG A 205 14.67 14.32 10.18
C ARG A 205 15.61 13.21 9.70
N ALA A 206 16.08 12.41 10.66
CA ALA A 206 16.78 11.16 10.39
C ALA A 206 16.27 10.10 11.35
N TYR A 207 16.23 8.85 10.93
CA TYR A 207 15.77 7.74 11.75
C TYR A 207 16.58 6.47 11.49
N THR A 208 16.52 5.58 12.48
CA THR A 208 16.91 4.17 12.34
C THR A 208 15.92 3.31 13.07
N LYS A 209 15.67 2.11 12.54
CA LYS A 209 14.82 1.11 13.18
C LYS A 209 15.27 -0.30 12.87
N VAL A 210 14.97 -1.21 13.78
CA VAL A 210 15.15 -2.65 13.60
C VAL A 210 13.88 -3.38 14.06
N ARG A 211 13.61 -4.52 13.47
CA ARG A 211 12.49 -5.40 13.79
C ARG A 211 12.93 -6.85 13.68
N PHE A 212 12.48 -7.67 14.61
CA PHE A 212 12.69 -9.11 14.66
C PHE A 212 11.33 -9.78 14.82
N GLU A 213 11.01 -10.73 13.98
CA GLU A 213 9.81 -11.55 14.08
C GLU A 213 10.23 -13.00 14.21
N ASP A 214 9.66 -13.68 15.20
CA ASP A 214 9.88 -15.12 15.38
C ASP A 214 9.08 -15.88 14.32
N SER A 215 9.51 -17.11 14.03
CA SER A 215 8.81 -17.99 13.10
C SER A 215 7.41 -18.31 13.58
N HIS A 216 6.49 -18.41 12.64
CA HIS A 216 5.09 -18.76 12.88
C HIS A 216 4.88 -20.27 12.81
N GLN A 217 3.65 -20.70 13.05
CA GLN A 217 3.27 -22.11 12.98
C GLN A 217 2.47 -22.41 11.72
N LEU A 218 2.72 -23.57 11.15
CA LEU A 218 1.84 -24.18 10.15
C LEU A 218 0.56 -24.70 10.80
N VAL A 219 -0.47 -24.97 10.03
CA VAL A 219 -1.71 -25.62 10.50
C VAL A 219 -1.41 -26.94 11.21
N SER A 220 -0.38 -27.68 10.80
CA SER A 220 0.10 -28.90 11.46
C SER A 220 0.66 -28.70 12.86
N GLY A 221 0.95 -27.46 13.27
CA GLY A 221 1.68 -27.12 14.48
C GLY A 221 3.20 -27.17 14.33
N ALA A 222 3.72 -27.50 13.15
CA ALA A 222 5.14 -27.44 12.86
C ALA A 222 5.60 -25.98 12.67
N ASP A 223 6.87 -25.72 12.90
CA ASP A 223 7.52 -24.43 12.65
C ASP A 223 7.50 -24.11 11.15
N ALA A 224 7.04 -22.91 10.78
CA ALA A 224 6.99 -22.43 9.40
C ALA A 224 8.38 -22.03 8.88
N LYS A 225 9.34 -21.77 9.76
CA LYS A 225 10.70 -21.30 9.46
C LYS A 225 10.72 -19.99 8.68
N ASP A 226 9.81 -19.10 8.99
CA ASP A 226 9.56 -17.83 8.31
C ASP A 226 10.00 -16.62 9.15
N ASP A 227 10.92 -16.83 10.09
CA ASP A 227 11.48 -15.77 10.92
C ASP A 227 12.04 -14.62 10.07
N PHE A 228 11.98 -13.40 10.59
CA PHE A 228 12.33 -12.20 9.86
C PHE A 228 13.12 -11.21 10.70
N ASP A 229 14.29 -10.82 10.20
CA ASP A 229 15.14 -9.80 10.77
C ASP A 229 15.29 -8.65 9.77
N PHE A 230 15.06 -7.40 10.20
CA PHE A 230 15.10 -6.25 9.31
C PHE A 230 15.64 -5.01 9.99
N GLY A 231 16.55 -4.32 9.32
CA GLY A 231 17.08 -3.03 9.73
C GLY A 231 16.98 -1.98 8.64
N GLN A 232 16.62 -0.76 9.03
CA GLN A 232 16.46 0.37 8.11
C GLN A 232 16.95 1.66 8.74
N ALA A 233 17.57 2.52 7.93
CA ALA A 233 17.90 3.89 8.28
C ALA A 233 17.50 4.83 7.14
N GLY A 234 17.06 6.04 7.48
CA GLY A 234 16.63 6.99 6.47
C GLY A 234 16.68 8.43 6.94
N PHE A 235 16.49 9.34 6.00
CA PHE A 235 16.47 10.77 6.25
C PHE A 235 15.49 11.52 5.34
N ARG A 236 15.11 12.73 5.75
CA ARG A 236 14.43 13.73 4.93
C ARG A 236 14.96 15.12 5.28
N ILE A 237 15.34 15.89 4.27
CA ILE A 237 15.69 17.31 4.37
C ILE A 237 14.70 18.06 3.51
N GLU A 238 14.08 19.10 4.06
CA GLU A 238 13.01 19.84 3.42
C GLU A 238 13.21 21.34 3.60
N SER A 239 13.09 22.07 2.49
CA SER A 239 13.14 23.53 2.43
C SER A 239 11.75 24.06 2.07
N GLU A 240 11.23 24.96 2.90
CA GLU A 240 10.02 25.75 2.60
C GLU A 240 10.42 27.22 2.53
N GLN A 241 10.21 27.86 1.38
CA GLN A 241 10.51 29.28 1.17
C GLN A 241 9.22 30.10 1.13
N ALA A 242 9.32 31.36 1.53
CA ALA A 242 8.16 32.27 1.65
C ALA A 242 7.39 32.51 0.33
N GLU A 243 7.99 32.23 -0.83
CA GLU A 243 7.39 32.45 -2.15
C GLU A 243 6.65 31.23 -2.71
N GLY A 244 6.22 30.29 -1.84
CA GLY A 244 5.47 29.09 -2.27
C GLY A 244 6.33 28.01 -2.90
N SER A 245 7.67 28.07 -2.71
CA SER A 245 8.61 27.03 -3.14
C SER A 245 8.83 26.02 -2.01
N ILE A 246 8.61 24.74 -2.31
CA ILE A 246 8.89 23.62 -1.43
C ILE A 246 9.81 22.65 -2.16
N ALA A 247 10.92 22.29 -1.52
CA ALA A 247 11.81 21.27 -2.05
C ALA A 247 12.17 20.29 -0.93
N PHE A 248 12.27 19.00 -1.24
CA PHE A 248 12.81 18.03 -0.31
C PHE A 248 13.63 16.96 -1.01
N VAL A 249 14.58 16.41 -0.24
CA VAL A 249 15.31 15.20 -0.56
C VAL A 249 15.16 14.23 0.59
N GLN A 250 14.84 12.98 0.28
CA GLN A 250 14.74 11.89 1.25
C GLN A 250 15.31 10.61 0.69
N GLY A 251 15.71 9.70 1.56
CA GLY A 251 16.20 8.39 1.16
C GLY A 251 16.26 7.43 2.33
N ASP A 252 16.26 6.14 1.99
CA ASP A 252 16.34 5.03 2.93
C ASP A 252 17.34 4.00 2.43
N VAL A 253 17.98 3.32 3.36
CA VAL A 253 18.74 2.09 3.12
C VAL A 253 18.24 1.01 4.08
N TYR A 254 18.17 -0.23 3.60
CA TYR A 254 17.71 -1.35 4.40
C TYR A 254 18.51 -2.63 4.14
N THR A 255 18.48 -3.51 5.12
CA THR A 255 18.96 -4.90 5.00
C THR A 255 18.12 -5.81 5.89
N GLY A 256 17.95 -7.05 5.47
CA GLY A 256 17.19 -8.03 6.23
C GLY A 256 17.40 -9.45 5.75
N THR A 257 16.92 -10.38 6.54
CA THR A 257 16.82 -11.79 6.21
C THR A 257 15.41 -12.29 6.49
N THR A 258 14.94 -13.22 5.68
CA THR A 258 13.67 -13.92 5.92
C THR A 258 13.89 -15.42 5.79
N GLY A 259 13.42 -16.16 6.76
CA GLY A 259 13.40 -17.61 6.71
C GLY A 259 12.50 -18.12 5.60
N MET A 260 12.79 -19.28 5.09
CA MET A 260 12.06 -19.97 4.03
C MET A 260 11.65 -21.37 4.50
N ALA A 261 10.51 -21.87 4.06
CA ALA A 261 10.02 -23.22 4.38
C ALA A 261 11.04 -24.33 4.07
N SER A 262 12.00 -24.09 3.17
CA SER A 262 13.12 -24.97 2.89
C SER A 262 14.16 -25.07 4.04
N GLY A 263 14.06 -24.17 5.04
CA GLY A 263 15.08 -24.03 6.11
C GLY A 263 16.31 -23.24 5.67
N THR A 264 16.26 -22.54 4.55
CA THR A 264 17.27 -21.56 4.11
C THR A 264 16.79 -20.14 4.42
N GLU A 265 17.69 -19.18 4.37
CA GLU A 265 17.34 -17.75 4.56
C GLU A 265 17.49 -16.99 3.24
N ALA A 266 16.49 -16.18 2.92
CA ALA A 266 16.60 -15.20 1.84
C ALA A 266 17.22 -13.90 2.38
N ASN A 267 18.13 -13.32 1.60
CA ASN A 267 18.78 -12.05 1.91
C ASN A 267 18.15 -10.92 1.12
N LEU A 268 17.87 -9.83 1.79
CA LEU A 268 17.21 -8.63 1.26
C LEU A 268 18.07 -7.42 1.55
N SER A 269 18.29 -6.56 0.57
CA SER A 269 18.89 -5.25 0.82
C SER A 269 18.49 -4.26 -0.28
N GLY A 270 18.63 -2.99 0.00
CA GLY A 270 18.32 -1.97 -0.98
C GLY A 270 18.37 -0.57 -0.39
N GLY A 271 17.95 0.38 -1.20
CA GLY A 271 17.86 1.77 -0.80
C GLY A 271 17.32 2.64 -1.90
N ASN A 272 16.85 3.81 -1.52
CA ASN A 272 16.30 4.78 -2.46
C ASN A 272 16.73 6.20 -2.13
N LEU A 273 16.69 7.05 -3.13
CA LEU A 273 16.86 8.49 -3.02
C LEU A 273 15.79 9.17 -3.86
N LEU A 274 14.99 10.04 -3.25
CA LEU A 274 13.93 10.80 -3.90
C LEU A 274 14.14 12.30 -3.67
N ALA A 275 14.05 13.09 -4.74
CA ALA A 275 14.02 14.55 -4.69
C ALA A 275 12.73 15.07 -5.34
N ARG A 276 12.09 16.05 -4.71
CA ARG A 276 10.94 16.75 -5.26
C ARG A 276 11.07 18.24 -5.05
N TRP A 277 10.71 19.00 -6.08
CA TRP A 277 10.54 20.43 -6.03
C TRP A 277 9.15 20.80 -6.51
N SER A 278 8.48 21.69 -5.78
CA SER A 278 7.18 22.23 -6.14
C SER A 278 7.18 23.73 -5.96
N GLN A 279 6.60 24.44 -6.92
CA GLN A 279 6.49 25.90 -6.92
C GLN A 279 5.06 26.30 -7.22
N THR A 280 4.47 27.09 -6.33
CA THR A 280 3.15 27.73 -6.52
C THR A 280 3.36 29.20 -6.85
N TYR A 281 2.71 29.70 -7.89
CA TYR A 281 2.70 31.10 -8.27
C TYR A 281 1.33 31.47 -8.88
N GLY A 282 0.57 32.29 -8.18
CA GLY A 282 -0.81 32.60 -8.58
C GLY A 282 -1.67 31.35 -8.70
N ASP A 283 -2.31 31.18 -9.84
CA ASP A 283 -3.18 30.03 -10.17
C ASP A 283 -2.41 28.83 -10.74
N HIS A 284 -1.10 28.84 -10.66
CA HIS A 284 -0.22 27.80 -11.22
C HIS A 284 0.55 27.07 -10.12
N MET A 285 0.73 25.76 -10.30
CA MET A 285 1.63 24.95 -9.49
C MET A 285 2.41 23.99 -10.39
N SER A 286 3.74 24.05 -10.31
CA SER A 286 4.63 23.12 -11.01
C SER A 286 5.26 22.18 -9.99
N THR A 287 5.40 20.91 -10.33
CA THR A 287 6.10 19.91 -9.52
C THR A 287 7.00 19.08 -10.41
N VAL A 288 8.24 18.90 -9.98
CA VAL A 288 9.21 17.98 -10.60
C VAL A 288 9.70 17.03 -9.51
N GLN A 289 9.67 15.74 -9.81
CA GLN A 289 10.15 14.69 -8.94
C GLN A 289 11.11 13.78 -9.70
N ALA A 290 12.20 13.38 -9.05
CA ALA A 290 13.09 12.33 -9.54
C ALA A 290 13.39 11.37 -8.39
N TYR A 291 13.50 10.08 -8.70
CA TYR A 291 14.04 9.12 -7.73
C TYR A 291 14.90 8.04 -8.39
N TYR A 292 15.78 7.49 -7.58
CA TYR A 292 16.52 6.27 -7.83
C TYR A 292 16.16 5.25 -6.75
N ASP A 293 15.94 4.00 -7.16
CA ASP A 293 15.62 2.88 -6.26
C ASP A 293 16.48 1.68 -6.64
N HIS A 294 17.13 1.08 -5.64
CA HIS A 294 17.93 -0.13 -5.78
C HIS A 294 17.39 -1.22 -4.87
N THR A 295 17.10 -2.38 -5.44
CA THR A 295 16.67 -3.55 -4.68
C THR A 295 17.52 -4.75 -5.02
N TYR A 296 17.90 -5.51 -3.99
CA TYR A 296 18.59 -6.78 -4.09
C TYR A 296 17.83 -7.83 -3.29
N ARG A 297 17.63 -8.99 -3.90
CA ARG A 297 17.04 -10.16 -3.26
C ARG A 297 17.79 -11.40 -3.67
N ARG A 298 18.16 -12.25 -2.70
CA ARG A 298 18.71 -13.57 -2.96
C ARG A 298 17.97 -14.62 -2.14
N VAL A 299 17.33 -15.54 -2.83
CA VAL A 299 16.78 -16.78 -2.26
C VAL A 299 17.72 -17.92 -2.67
N PRO A 300 18.53 -18.48 -1.76
CA PRO A 300 19.52 -19.49 -2.09
C PRO A 300 18.89 -20.67 -2.85
N VAL A 301 19.61 -21.18 -3.86
CA VAL A 301 19.19 -22.31 -4.71
C VAL A 301 17.91 -22.05 -5.54
N GLN A 302 17.37 -20.81 -5.51
CA GLN A 302 16.17 -20.45 -6.26
C GLN A 302 16.39 -19.23 -7.15
N TYR A 303 16.73 -18.06 -6.56
CA TYR A 303 16.66 -16.79 -7.25
C TYR A 303 17.63 -15.75 -6.70
N ARG A 304 18.25 -14.99 -7.58
CA ARG A 304 18.95 -13.76 -7.24
C ARG A 304 18.49 -12.67 -8.21
N GLY A 305 17.96 -11.57 -7.70
CA GLY A 305 17.55 -10.44 -8.49
C GLY A 305 18.18 -9.13 -7.99
N VAL A 306 18.56 -8.31 -8.95
CA VAL A 306 18.96 -6.91 -8.76
C VAL A 306 18.10 -6.07 -9.65
N LEU A 307 17.45 -5.06 -9.11
CA LEU A 307 16.67 -4.11 -9.88
C LEU A 307 17.08 -2.68 -9.53
N ASN A 308 17.44 -1.91 -10.54
CA ASN A 308 17.66 -0.48 -10.44
C ASN A 308 16.54 0.25 -11.19
N THR A 309 15.93 1.21 -10.53
CA THR A 309 14.87 2.04 -11.12
C THR A 309 15.27 3.50 -11.06
N PHE A 310 15.23 4.17 -12.20
CA PHE A 310 15.29 5.62 -12.27
C PHE A 310 13.96 6.16 -12.79
N ASP A 311 13.42 7.19 -12.14
CA ASP A 311 12.16 7.83 -12.51
C ASP A 311 12.30 9.35 -12.49
N LEU A 312 11.73 10.00 -13.49
CA LEU A 312 11.58 11.45 -13.58
C LEU A 312 10.14 11.76 -13.98
N ASP A 313 9.45 12.54 -13.17
CA ASP A 313 8.05 12.96 -13.38
C ASP A 313 7.93 14.47 -13.21
N ALA A 314 7.27 15.13 -14.14
CA ALA A 314 6.98 16.55 -14.11
C ALA A 314 5.50 16.79 -14.35
N GLN A 315 4.88 17.64 -13.54
CA GLN A 315 3.49 18.03 -13.73
C GLN A 315 3.30 19.53 -13.53
N HIS A 316 2.29 20.05 -14.20
CA HIS A 316 1.82 21.42 -14.06
C HIS A 316 0.32 21.43 -13.81
N GLN A 317 -0.10 22.23 -12.84
CA GLN A 317 -1.51 22.50 -12.53
C GLN A 317 -1.79 23.96 -12.84
N TRP A 318 -2.95 24.21 -13.42
CA TRP A 318 -3.36 25.56 -13.80
C TRP A 318 -4.87 25.74 -13.61
N LYS A 319 -5.24 26.72 -12.80
CA LYS A 319 -6.63 27.12 -12.60
C LYS A 319 -6.97 28.28 -13.52
N ALA A 320 -7.84 28.03 -14.51
CA ALA A 320 -8.25 28.99 -15.51
C ALA A 320 -9.77 29.23 -15.42
N GLY A 321 -10.18 30.21 -14.62
CA GLY A 321 -11.58 30.54 -14.40
C GLY A 321 -12.36 29.37 -13.79
N ARG A 322 -13.22 28.70 -14.59
CA ARG A 322 -14.02 27.53 -14.17
C ARG A 322 -13.33 26.20 -14.44
N GLN A 323 -12.10 26.20 -14.91
CA GLN A 323 -11.38 25.02 -15.32
C GLN A 323 -10.16 24.81 -14.43
N ASN A 324 -9.90 23.56 -14.08
CA ASN A 324 -8.69 23.14 -13.39
C ASN A 324 -7.95 22.12 -14.27
N TRP A 325 -6.85 22.52 -14.85
CA TRP A 325 -5.99 21.71 -15.68
C TRP A 325 -4.88 21.06 -14.86
N VAL A 326 -4.63 19.78 -15.12
CA VAL A 326 -3.43 19.06 -14.66
C VAL A 326 -2.86 18.33 -15.86
N PHE A 327 -1.60 18.56 -16.17
CA PHE A 327 -0.90 17.84 -17.22
C PHE A 327 0.55 17.58 -16.83
N GLY A 328 1.13 16.57 -17.40
CA GLY A 328 2.49 16.21 -17.07
C GLY A 328 3.06 15.15 -17.99
N ALA A 329 4.34 14.88 -17.78
CA ALA A 329 5.12 13.88 -18.51
C ALA A 329 6.06 13.16 -17.55
N GLY A 330 6.36 11.90 -17.86
CA GLY A 330 7.27 11.10 -17.06
C GLY A 330 8.09 10.14 -17.89
N TYR A 331 9.26 9.83 -17.37
CA TYR A 331 10.18 8.83 -17.90
C TYR A 331 10.63 7.91 -16.78
N ARG A 332 10.57 6.60 -17.02
CA ARG A 332 11.08 5.60 -16.09
C ARG A 332 11.94 4.59 -16.82
N ARG A 333 13.05 4.23 -16.20
CA ARG A 333 13.95 3.19 -16.65
C ARG A 333 14.11 2.15 -15.54
N TYR A 334 14.03 0.89 -15.94
CA TYR A 334 14.33 -0.27 -15.13
C TYR A 334 15.54 -1.00 -15.71
N ASP A 335 16.52 -1.30 -14.87
CA ASP A 335 17.66 -2.17 -15.21
C ASP A 335 17.62 -3.37 -14.26
N GLY A 336 17.24 -4.55 -14.78
CA GLY A 336 17.11 -5.79 -14.03
C GLY A 336 18.18 -6.81 -14.39
N ASP A 337 18.77 -7.46 -13.39
CA ASP A 337 19.61 -8.65 -13.51
C ASP A 337 19.01 -9.76 -12.65
N ASP A 338 18.30 -10.70 -13.28
CA ASP A 338 17.53 -11.74 -12.62
C ASP A 338 18.08 -13.12 -12.96
N LEU A 339 18.95 -13.63 -12.09
CA LEU A 339 19.60 -14.93 -12.20
C LEU A 339 18.82 -15.97 -11.41
N GLY A 340 18.48 -17.10 -12.04
CA GLY A 340 18.14 -18.31 -11.31
C GLY A 340 19.37 -18.85 -10.56
N ASP A 341 19.32 -18.90 -9.24
CA ASP A 341 20.42 -19.39 -8.38
C ASP A 341 20.28 -20.92 -8.13
N GLY A 342 19.64 -21.65 -9.05
CA GLY A 342 19.38 -23.09 -8.92
C GLY A 342 18.47 -23.65 -10.00
N PRO A 343 18.03 -24.91 -9.88
CA PRO A 343 17.27 -25.59 -10.91
C PRO A 343 15.78 -25.23 -11.01
N GLY A 344 15.30 -24.26 -10.22
CA GLY A 344 13.88 -23.94 -10.13
C GLY A 344 13.40 -23.04 -11.27
N PHE A 345 13.45 -21.74 -11.10
CA PHE A 345 13.03 -20.77 -12.11
C PHE A 345 14.15 -19.79 -12.46
N TYR A 346 14.11 -19.26 -13.68
CA TYR A 346 15.02 -18.23 -14.17
C TYR A 346 14.31 -17.35 -15.19
N PHE A 347 14.91 -16.22 -15.53
CA PHE A 347 14.40 -15.33 -16.56
C PHE A 347 15.31 -15.35 -17.79
N GLU A 348 14.69 -15.34 -18.98
CA GLU A 348 15.40 -15.32 -20.26
C GLU A 348 14.81 -14.22 -21.15
N PRO A 349 15.59 -13.17 -21.46
CA PRO A 349 17.00 -12.94 -21.10
C PRO A 349 17.19 -12.70 -19.60
N ARG A 350 18.37 -13.00 -19.06
CA ARG A 350 18.73 -12.75 -17.66
C ARG A 350 18.69 -11.25 -17.33
N GLU A 351 19.39 -10.47 -18.15
CA GLU A 351 19.45 -9.01 -18.01
C GLU A 351 18.43 -8.36 -18.93
N ARG A 352 17.69 -7.39 -18.40
CA ARG A 352 16.74 -6.63 -19.19
C ARG A 352 16.69 -5.18 -18.72
N THR A 353 16.93 -4.26 -19.66
CA THR A 353 16.62 -2.84 -19.51
C THR A 353 15.26 -2.58 -20.14
N SER A 354 14.39 -1.86 -19.46
CA SER A 354 13.12 -1.44 -20.03
C SER A 354 12.81 0.02 -19.72
N HIS A 355 12.10 0.65 -20.63
CA HIS A 355 11.78 2.07 -20.60
C HIS A 355 10.26 2.28 -20.62
N ARG A 356 9.82 3.30 -19.91
CA ARG A 356 8.44 3.75 -19.92
C ARG A 356 8.39 5.26 -20.08
N LEU A 357 7.74 5.71 -21.14
CA LEU A 357 7.46 7.13 -21.39
C LEU A 357 5.97 7.37 -21.22
N ASN A 358 5.58 8.47 -20.60
CA ASN A 358 4.18 8.81 -20.46
C ASN A 358 3.94 10.31 -20.55
N VAL A 359 2.73 10.66 -21.00
CA VAL A 359 2.15 12.01 -20.95
C VAL A 359 0.72 11.87 -20.45
N PHE A 360 0.26 12.77 -19.60
CA PHE A 360 -1.11 12.78 -19.17
C PHE A 360 -1.69 14.20 -19.20
N VAL A 361 -3.00 14.27 -19.36
CA VAL A 361 -3.76 15.51 -19.29
C VAL A 361 -5.12 15.23 -18.62
N GLN A 362 -5.52 16.10 -17.74
CA GLN A 362 -6.83 16.09 -17.08
C GLN A 362 -7.36 17.52 -16.98
N ASN A 363 -8.63 17.68 -17.22
CA ASN A 363 -9.34 18.93 -16.99
C ASN A 363 -10.62 18.69 -16.17
N GLU A 364 -10.81 19.44 -15.12
CA GLU A 364 -12.08 19.53 -14.41
C GLU A 364 -12.74 20.87 -14.70
N VAL A 365 -14.00 20.82 -15.10
CA VAL A 365 -14.82 21.99 -15.43
C VAL A 365 -15.94 22.14 -14.41
N HIS A 366 -16.01 23.28 -13.75
CA HIS A 366 -17.19 23.69 -12.99
C HIS A 366 -18.28 24.16 -13.96
N VAL A 367 -19.30 23.35 -14.17
CA VAL A 367 -20.38 23.63 -15.13
C VAL A 367 -21.36 24.65 -14.56
N ALA A 368 -22.06 24.32 -13.49
CA ALA A 368 -22.97 25.19 -12.75
C ALA A 368 -23.46 24.54 -11.45
N GLY A 369 -23.87 25.32 -10.46
CA GLY A 369 -24.68 24.87 -9.32
C GLY A 369 -24.10 23.70 -8.53
N GLY A 370 -22.79 23.64 -8.36
CA GLY A 370 -22.12 22.53 -7.67
C GLY A 370 -21.86 21.31 -8.55
N PHE A 371 -22.13 21.38 -9.86
CA PHE A 371 -21.87 20.30 -10.81
C PHE A 371 -20.51 20.47 -11.51
N PHE A 372 -19.70 19.42 -11.45
CA PHE A 372 -18.35 19.36 -12.01
C PHE A 372 -18.22 18.16 -12.94
N VAL A 373 -17.48 18.32 -14.01
CA VAL A 373 -17.12 17.23 -14.94
C VAL A 373 -15.61 17.21 -15.08
N THR A 374 -15.01 16.05 -14.91
CA THR A 374 -13.59 15.81 -15.11
C THR A 374 -13.41 14.85 -16.29
N ALA A 375 -12.57 15.20 -17.23
CA ALA A 375 -12.12 14.34 -18.32
C ALA A 375 -10.59 14.32 -18.35
N GLY A 376 -10.00 13.14 -18.56
CA GLY A 376 -8.56 13.01 -18.64
C GLY A 376 -8.14 11.71 -19.28
N SER A 377 -6.88 11.66 -19.68
CA SER A 377 -6.25 10.43 -20.19
C SER A 377 -4.76 10.44 -19.94
N LYS A 378 -4.20 9.26 -19.76
CA LYS A 378 -2.76 9.02 -19.80
C LYS A 378 -2.43 8.22 -21.05
N PHE A 379 -1.36 8.63 -21.70
CA PHE A 379 -0.76 8.01 -22.87
C PHE A 379 0.59 7.48 -22.44
N GLU A 380 0.81 6.19 -22.60
CA GLU A 380 2.03 5.54 -22.11
C GLU A 380 2.62 4.67 -23.21
N ARG A 381 3.94 4.71 -23.37
CA ARG A 381 4.68 3.79 -24.21
C ARG A 381 5.60 2.94 -23.35
N ASN A 382 5.49 1.61 -23.49
CA ASN A 382 6.31 0.62 -22.83
C ASN A 382 6.85 -0.41 -23.84
N GLU A 383 7.79 -1.25 -23.43
CA GLU A 383 8.45 -2.21 -24.33
C GLU A 383 7.72 -3.54 -24.48
N PHE A 384 6.73 -3.82 -23.63
CA PHE A 384 5.98 -5.07 -23.68
C PHE A 384 4.83 -5.02 -24.69
N THR A 385 3.98 -3.99 -24.59
CA THR A 385 2.75 -3.86 -25.36
C THR A 385 2.70 -2.62 -26.25
N GLY A 386 3.77 -1.83 -26.28
CA GLY A 386 3.89 -0.64 -27.11
C GLY A 386 3.13 0.55 -26.52
N PHE A 387 1.98 0.93 -27.07
CA PHE A 387 1.27 2.15 -26.73
C PHE A 387 -0.06 1.87 -26.03
N GLU A 388 -0.24 2.45 -24.85
CA GLU A 388 -1.43 2.33 -24.02
C GLU A 388 -2.14 3.66 -23.81
N VAL A 389 -3.48 3.64 -23.81
CA VAL A 389 -4.34 4.81 -23.57
C VAL A 389 -5.29 4.50 -22.42
N GLN A 390 -5.29 5.35 -21.39
CA GLN A 390 -6.07 5.14 -20.17
C GLN A 390 -6.98 6.36 -19.90
N PRO A 391 -8.14 6.46 -20.58
CA PRO A 391 -9.08 7.56 -20.40
C PRO A 391 -9.94 7.41 -19.14
N THR A 392 -10.43 8.56 -18.66
CA THR A 392 -11.46 8.64 -17.63
C THR A 392 -12.40 9.80 -17.90
N VAL A 393 -13.68 9.61 -17.58
CA VAL A 393 -14.66 10.69 -17.48
C VAL A 393 -15.37 10.53 -16.14
N ARG A 394 -15.45 11.61 -15.38
CA ARG A 394 -16.10 11.65 -14.06
C ARG A 394 -17.05 12.83 -14.00
N ALA A 395 -18.17 12.66 -13.32
CA ALA A 395 -19.10 13.73 -13.01
C ALA A 395 -19.37 13.75 -11.51
N ARG A 396 -19.47 14.94 -10.95
CA ARG A 396 -19.76 15.13 -9.52
C ARG A 396 -20.76 16.27 -9.35
N TRP A 397 -21.75 16.04 -8.52
CA TRP A 397 -22.62 17.09 -8.02
C TRP A 397 -22.49 17.15 -6.49
N SER A 398 -22.17 18.33 -5.97
CA SER A 398 -22.04 18.59 -4.53
C SER A 398 -22.97 19.72 -4.14
N ALA A 399 -23.77 19.50 -3.11
CA ALA A 399 -24.66 20.50 -2.53
C ALA A 399 -24.62 20.38 -0.99
N GLN A 400 -24.18 21.44 -0.32
CA GLN A 400 -24.06 21.48 1.14
C GLN A 400 -23.32 20.24 1.71
N ARG A 401 -24.08 19.27 2.24
CA ARG A 401 -23.58 18.06 2.91
C ARG A 401 -23.75 16.80 2.07
N HIS A 402 -24.09 16.93 0.78
CA HIS A 402 -24.32 15.82 -0.13
C HIS A 402 -23.34 15.88 -1.31
N SER A 403 -22.82 14.76 -1.69
CA SER A 403 -22.05 14.60 -2.92
C SER A 403 -22.49 13.31 -3.62
N VAL A 404 -22.85 13.42 -4.91
CA VAL A 404 -23.13 12.30 -5.81
C VAL A 404 -22.10 12.34 -6.90
N TRP A 405 -21.54 11.20 -7.26
CA TRP A 405 -20.56 11.11 -8.33
C TRP A 405 -20.75 9.85 -9.17
N GLY A 406 -20.26 9.89 -10.39
CA GLY A 406 -20.17 8.76 -11.29
C GLY A 406 -18.90 8.85 -12.13
N ALA A 407 -18.39 7.71 -12.56
CA ALA A 407 -17.16 7.61 -13.34
C ALA A 407 -17.21 6.45 -14.34
N VAL A 408 -16.58 6.66 -15.50
CA VAL A 408 -16.22 5.60 -16.44
C VAL A 408 -14.73 5.73 -16.71
N SER A 409 -13.98 4.66 -16.50
CA SER A 409 -12.53 4.69 -16.60
C SER A 409 -11.97 3.40 -17.21
N ARG A 410 -10.92 3.54 -18.02
CA ARG A 410 -10.11 2.41 -18.49
C ARG A 410 -8.75 2.45 -17.81
N ALA A 411 -8.25 1.28 -17.38
CA ALA A 411 -6.88 1.09 -16.93
C ALA A 411 -6.32 -0.22 -17.44
N VAL A 412 -4.98 -0.34 -17.44
CA VAL A 412 -4.28 -1.52 -17.90
C VAL A 412 -3.25 -2.00 -16.87
N ARG A 413 -3.05 -3.32 -16.80
CA ARG A 413 -1.86 -3.94 -16.23
C ARG A 413 -0.94 -4.34 -17.36
N VAL A 414 0.21 -3.70 -17.46
CA VAL A 414 1.21 -4.10 -18.45
C VAL A 414 1.92 -5.38 -18.01
N PRO A 415 2.35 -6.24 -18.96
CA PRO A 415 3.12 -7.43 -18.65
C PRO A 415 4.38 -7.14 -17.84
N THR A 416 4.84 -8.13 -17.13
CA THR A 416 6.08 -8.12 -16.35
C THR A 416 7.03 -9.19 -16.87
N ARG A 417 8.24 -9.24 -16.32
CA ARG A 417 9.18 -10.32 -16.64
C ARG A 417 8.63 -11.70 -16.30
N PHE A 418 7.82 -11.80 -15.24
CA PHE A 418 7.14 -13.05 -14.89
C PHE A 418 6.21 -13.51 -16.02
N ASP A 419 5.47 -12.61 -16.62
CA ASP A 419 4.51 -12.94 -17.69
C ASP A 419 5.22 -13.31 -19.01
N THR A 420 6.38 -12.67 -19.31
CA THR A 420 7.03 -12.80 -20.62
C THR A 420 8.31 -13.65 -20.61
N ASP A 421 9.16 -13.49 -19.61
CA ASP A 421 10.54 -13.98 -19.61
C ASP A 421 10.74 -15.22 -18.72
N LEU A 422 9.75 -15.59 -17.88
CA LEU A 422 9.86 -16.69 -16.94
C LEU A 422 10.13 -18.02 -17.63
N ARG A 423 11.05 -18.81 -17.06
CA ARG A 423 11.30 -20.21 -17.37
C ARG A 423 11.34 -21.00 -16.07
N PHE A 424 10.47 -21.99 -15.93
CA PHE A 424 10.40 -22.85 -14.74
C PHE A 424 10.63 -24.31 -15.12
N ARG A 425 11.58 -24.94 -14.42
CA ARG A 425 11.93 -26.37 -14.58
C ARG A 425 11.54 -27.17 -13.34
N ALA A 426 11.46 -28.47 -13.51
CA ALA A 426 11.24 -29.36 -12.37
C ALA A 426 12.32 -29.17 -11.31
N PRO A 427 11.95 -29.09 -10.00
CA PRO A 427 12.91 -28.97 -8.92
C PRO A 427 13.99 -30.05 -8.97
N GLY A 428 15.24 -29.66 -8.78
CA GLY A 428 16.40 -30.57 -8.77
C GLY A 428 17.00 -30.87 -10.16
N SER A 429 16.44 -30.32 -11.25
CA SER A 429 16.95 -30.56 -12.61
C SER A 429 17.48 -29.29 -13.27
N THR A 430 18.77 -29.27 -13.60
CA THR A 430 19.39 -28.20 -14.40
C THR A 430 19.20 -28.38 -15.91
N THR A 431 18.88 -29.59 -16.35
CA THR A 431 18.72 -29.99 -17.77
C THR A 431 17.34 -30.55 -18.08
N GLY A 432 16.45 -30.65 -17.08
CA GLY A 432 15.09 -31.20 -17.25
C GLY A 432 14.19 -30.32 -18.10
N ALA A 433 13.08 -30.95 -18.54
CA ALA A 433 12.05 -30.25 -19.32
C ALA A 433 11.50 -29.04 -18.59
N LEU A 434 11.22 -27.98 -19.33
CA LEU A 434 10.47 -26.83 -18.80
C LEU A 434 9.05 -27.29 -18.44
N LEU A 435 8.56 -26.84 -17.29
CA LEU A 435 7.20 -27.09 -16.81
C LEU A 435 6.28 -25.91 -17.09
N LEU A 436 6.81 -24.67 -16.97
CA LEU A 436 6.07 -23.43 -17.19
C LEU A 436 6.97 -22.43 -17.90
N THR A 437 6.40 -21.68 -18.83
CA THR A 437 7.09 -20.62 -19.57
C THR A 437 6.25 -19.38 -19.67
N GLY A 438 6.89 -18.22 -19.56
CA GLY A 438 6.32 -16.93 -19.96
C GLY A 438 6.13 -16.87 -21.48
N ASN A 439 5.37 -15.89 -21.93
CA ASN A 439 4.99 -15.66 -23.32
C ASN A 439 5.43 -14.27 -23.77
N SER A 440 6.28 -14.21 -24.79
CA SER A 440 6.72 -12.91 -25.38
C SER A 440 5.59 -12.12 -26.05
N GLU A 441 4.47 -12.79 -26.38
CA GLU A 441 3.27 -12.20 -26.97
C GLU A 441 2.19 -11.91 -25.93
N PHE A 442 2.55 -11.94 -24.63
CA PHE A 442 1.61 -11.63 -23.56
C PHE A 442 1.15 -10.16 -23.64
N GLU A 443 -0.15 -9.94 -23.66
CA GLU A 443 -0.79 -8.64 -23.83
C GLU A 443 -1.08 -7.96 -22.47
N SER A 444 -1.47 -6.68 -22.49
CA SER A 444 -1.94 -5.98 -21.31
C SER A 444 -3.31 -6.50 -20.87
N GLU A 445 -3.46 -6.80 -19.59
CA GLU A 445 -4.79 -7.00 -19.01
C GLU A 445 -5.51 -5.65 -18.92
N ASN A 446 -6.77 -5.61 -19.32
CA ASN A 446 -7.57 -4.40 -19.42
C ASN A 446 -8.72 -4.41 -18.41
N VAL A 447 -9.10 -3.25 -17.92
CA VAL A 447 -10.37 -3.04 -17.21
C VAL A 447 -11.10 -1.82 -17.75
N VAL A 448 -12.40 -1.96 -17.96
CA VAL A 448 -13.33 -0.83 -18.10
C VAL A 448 -14.28 -0.87 -16.90
N ALA A 449 -14.24 0.19 -16.10
CA ALA A 449 -14.99 0.30 -14.86
C ALA A 449 -16.08 1.36 -14.99
N TYR A 450 -17.26 1.02 -14.49
CA TYR A 450 -18.41 1.92 -14.29
C TYR A 450 -18.68 2.02 -12.81
N GLU A 451 -18.66 3.24 -12.28
CA GLU A 451 -18.73 3.51 -10.86
C GLU A 451 -19.74 4.60 -10.56
N ALA A 452 -20.42 4.48 -9.43
CA ALA A 452 -21.26 5.55 -8.89
C ALA A 452 -21.17 5.55 -7.37
N GLY A 453 -21.26 6.73 -6.76
CA GLY A 453 -21.22 6.84 -5.32
C GLY A 453 -22.00 8.01 -4.77
N TYR A 454 -22.29 7.90 -3.50
CA TYR A 454 -23.00 8.89 -2.70
C TYR A 454 -22.28 9.09 -1.38
N ARG A 455 -21.99 10.34 -1.06
CA ARG A 455 -21.39 10.73 0.21
C ARG A 455 -22.28 11.75 0.89
N GLN A 456 -22.52 11.55 2.18
CA GLN A 456 -23.35 12.43 2.97
C GLN A 456 -22.77 12.64 4.36
N GLN A 457 -22.75 13.88 4.81
CA GLN A 457 -22.57 14.24 6.20
C GLN A 457 -23.93 14.46 6.87
N LEU A 458 -24.37 13.46 7.65
CA LEU A 458 -25.60 13.53 8.44
C LEU A 458 -25.31 14.26 9.75
N ARG A 459 -25.63 15.53 9.84
CA ARG A 459 -25.24 16.40 10.97
C ARG A 459 -23.70 16.45 11.12
N GLU A 460 -23.23 17.04 12.19
CA GLU A 460 -21.78 17.18 12.47
C GLU A 460 -21.12 15.90 12.99
N ARG A 461 -21.91 14.87 13.28
CA ARG A 461 -21.46 13.68 14.02
C ARG A 461 -21.56 12.36 13.26
N ILE A 462 -22.05 12.35 12.02
CA ILE A 462 -22.20 11.12 11.23
C ILE A 462 -21.87 11.41 9.78
N SER A 463 -20.98 10.63 9.19
CA SER A 463 -20.75 10.61 7.74
C SER A 463 -21.04 9.22 7.17
N ILE A 464 -21.57 9.18 5.95
CA ILE A 464 -21.85 7.96 5.19
C ILE A 464 -21.22 8.08 3.82
N ASP A 465 -20.57 7.02 3.37
CA ASP A 465 -20.00 6.88 2.03
C ASP A 465 -20.50 5.55 1.43
N LEU A 466 -21.11 5.62 0.25
CA LEU A 466 -21.61 4.47 -0.50
C LEU A 466 -21.01 4.50 -1.89
N ALA A 467 -20.56 3.37 -2.40
CA ALA A 467 -20.11 3.22 -3.77
C ALA A 467 -20.57 1.88 -4.35
N GLY A 468 -21.02 1.91 -5.61
CA GLY A 468 -21.30 0.72 -6.41
C GLY A 468 -20.41 0.72 -7.64
N TYR A 469 -20.04 -0.49 -8.11
CA TYR A 469 -19.19 -0.63 -9.28
C TYR A 469 -19.55 -1.86 -10.12
N VAL A 470 -19.25 -1.76 -11.41
CA VAL A 470 -19.22 -2.86 -12.39
C VAL A 470 -17.93 -2.72 -13.18
N ASN A 471 -17.09 -3.75 -13.16
CA ASN A 471 -15.81 -3.77 -13.86
C ASN A 471 -15.80 -4.94 -14.83
N ASN A 472 -15.53 -4.66 -16.11
CA ASN A 472 -15.28 -5.64 -17.13
C ASN A 472 -13.77 -5.75 -17.33
N TYR A 473 -13.23 -6.95 -17.17
CA TYR A 473 -11.83 -7.25 -17.38
C TYR A 473 -11.68 -8.13 -18.61
N ASP A 474 -10.73 -7.77 -19.47
CA ASP A 474 -10.37 -8.53 -20.66
C ASP A 474 -8.90 -8.91 -20.58
N ASP A 475 -8.52 -10.00 -21.29
CA ASP A 475 -7.13 -10.45 -21.47
C ASP A 475 -6.42 -10.82 -20.16
N LEU A 476 -7.15 -11.38 -19.19
CA LEU A 476 -6.59 -11.83 -17.91
C LEU A 476 -5.70 -13.04 -18.08
N ARG A 477 -4.67 -13.14 -17.23
CA ARG A 477 -3.67 -14.20 -17.24
C ARG A 477 -4.26 -15.58 -17.01
N THR A 478 -3.82 -16.54 -17.83
CA THR A 478 -4.11 -17.99 -17.73
C THR A 478 -2.82 -18.81 -17.75
N GLN A 479 -2.94 -20.08 -17.38
CA GLN A 479 -1.87 -21.09 -17.43
C GLN A 479 -2.29 -22.21 -18.37
N GLU A 480 -2.00 -22.04 -19.66
CA GLU A 480 -2.51 -22.90 -20.75
C GLU A 480 -1.74 -24.21 -20.87
N PHE A 481 -2.44 -25.33 -20.72
CA PHE A 481 -1.90 -26.65 -20.96
C PHE A 481 -1.77 -26.93 -22.45
N ARG A 482 -0.57 -27.37 -22.86
CA ARG A 482 -0.26 -27.77 -24.23
C ARG A 482 0.40 -29.17 -24.22
N PRO A 483 -0.20 -30.19 -24.88
CA PRO A 483 0.36 -31.55 -24.90
C PRO A 483 1.78 -31.57 -25.45
N GLY A 484 2.74 -32.08 -24.67
CA GLY A 484 4.13 -32.19 -25.07
C GLY A 484 4.95 -30.91 -24.99
N GLU A 485 4.35 -29.80 -24.53
CA GLU A 485 5.00 -28.51 -24.34
C GLU A 485 4.89 -28.03 -22.88
N PRO A 486 5.74 -27.08 -22.45
CA PRO A 486 5.55 -26.43 -21.16
C PRO A 486 4.20 -25.72 -21.07
N VAL A 487 3.64 -25.63 -19.88
CA VAL A 487 2.49 -24.74 -19.61
C VAL A 487 2.87 -23.32 -20.02
N LEU A 488 2.00 -22.64 -20.76
CA LEU A 488 2.23 -21.29 -21.26
C LEU A 488 1.43 -20.27 -20.44
N LEU A 489 2.05 -19.20 -20.02
CA LEU A 489 1.31 -18.02 -19.56
C LEU A 489 0.67 -17.32 -20.77
N ALA A 490 -0.63 -17.07 -20.72
CA ALA A 490 -1.39 -16.47 -21.83
C ALA A 490 -2.50 -15.55 -21.31
N ASN A 491 -3.18 -14.84 -22.20
CA ASN A 491 -4.31 -13.95 -21.92
C ASN A 491 -5.59 -14.57 -22.49
N MET A 492 -6.14 -15.60 -21.85
CA MET A 492 -7.30 -16.33 -22.36
C MET A 492 -8.46 -16.37 -21.35
N MET A 493 -8.58 -15.34 -20.50
CA MET A 493 -9.65 -15.25 -19.53
C MET A 493 -10.18 -13.81 -19.44
N ASN A 494 -11.48 -13.70 -19.24
CA ASN A 494 -12.19 -12.44 -19.00
C ASN A 494 -12.91 -12.53 -17.66
N ALA A 495 -13.25 -11.38 -17.06
CA ALA A 495 -14.00 -11.36 -15.81
C ALA A 495 -14.99 -10.20 -15.75
N LEU A 496 -16.11 -10.45 -15.11
CA LEU A 496 -17.04 -9.42 -14.65
C LEU A 496 -17.01 -9.37 -13.14
N THR A 497 -16.65 -8.23 -12.57
CA THR A 497 -16.83 -7.98 -11.12
C THR A 497 -17.84 -6.88 -10.89
N ARG A 498 -18.65 -7.04 -9.86
CA ARG A 498 -19.60 -6.03 -9.41
C ARG A 498 -19.71 -6.08 -7.89
N GLY A 499 -19.98 -4.93 -7.29
CA GLY A 499 -20.07 -4.90 -5.83
C GLY A 499 -20.57 -3.58 -5.29
N ILE A 500 -20.73 -3.60 -3.97
CA ILE A 500 -21.16 -2.45 -3.17
C ILE A 500 -20.16 -2.28 -2.04
N GLU A 501 -19.74 -1.07 -1.84
CA GLU A 501 -18.87 -0.64 -0.75
C GLU A 501 -19.62 0.38 0.09
N SER A 502 -19.69 0.20 1.39
CA SER A 502 -20.35 1.13 2.32
C SER A 502 -19.47 1.42 3.51
N ALA A 503 -19.44 2.67 3.93
CA ALA A 503 -18.76 3.08 5.16
C ALA A 503 -19.62 4.10 5.92
N ALA A 504 -19.55 4.03 7.23
CA ALA A 504 -20.11 5.03 8.11
C ALA A 504 -19.12 5.36 9.25
N THR A 505 -19.00 6.64 9.56
CA THR A 505 -18.27 7.12 10.73
C THR A 505 -19.24 7.86 11.61
N ALA A 506 -19.30 7.51 12.90
CA ALA A 506 -20.17 8.13 13.87
C ALA A 506 -19.43 8.54 15.13
N GLN A 507 -19.53 9.80 15.52
CA GLN A 507 -19.13 10.31 16.82
C GLN A 507 -20.31 10.12 17.79
N LEU A 508 -20.37 8.96 18.45
CA LEU A 508 -21.49 8.57 19.32
C LEU A 508 -21.54 9.43 20.60
N ALA A 509 -20.36 9.81 21.11
CA ALA A 509 -20.16 10.75 22.19
C ALA A 509 -18.82 11.48 21.96
N ASP A 510 -18.53 12.58 22.65
CA ASP A 510 -17.27 13.32 22.48
C ASP A 510 -16.02 12.46 22.80
N TRP A 511 -16.22 11.39 23.55
CA TRP A 511 -15.19 10.43 23.94
C TRP A 511 -15.26 9.10 23.18
N TRP A 512 -16.24 8.90 22.25
CA TRP A 512 -16.43 7.62 21.57
C TRP A 512 -16.76 7.80 20.09
N GLN A 513 -15.88 7.31 19.25
CA GLN A 513 -16.03 7.29 17.79
C GLN A 513 -16.05 5.85 17.26
N VAL A 514 -16.91 5.58 16.29
CA VAL A 514 -17.06 4.27 15.65
C VAL A 514 -16.99 4.43 14.13
N HIS A 515 -16.25 3.56 13.48
CA HIS A 515 -16.23 3.40 12.03
C HIS A 515 -16.72 2.00 11.67
N VAL A 516 -17.63 1.93 10.73
CA VAL A 516 -18.14 0.67 10.19
C VAL A 516 -17.93 0.67 8.68
N ALA A 517 -17.47 -0.44 8.13
CA ALA A 517 -17.32 -0.59 6.69
C ALA A 517 -17.70 -1.99 6.25
N HIS A 518 -18.30 -2.09 5.07
CA HIS A 518 -18.67 -3.35 4.45
C HIS A 518 -18.35 -3.29 2.94
N ALA A 519 -17.76 -4.36 2.43
CA ALA A 519 -17.57 -4.58 1.00
C ALA A 519 -18.21 -5.91 0.61
N TYR A 520 -19.01 -5.88 -0.45
CA TYR A 520 -19.57 -7.06 -1.10
C TYR A 520 -19.02 -7.16 -2.52
N LEU A 521 -18.51 -8.33 -2.88
CA LEU A 521 -17.95 -8.65 -4.19
C LEU A 521 -18.68 -9.84 -4.80
N TRP A 522 -19.16 -9.66 -6.03
CA TRP A 522 -19.54 -10.75 -6.90
C TRP A 522 -18.60 -10.76 -8.10
N LYS A 523 -18.06 -11.94 -8.47
CA LYS A 523 -17.13 -12.13 -9.57
C LYS A 523 -17.50 -13.35 -10.40
N GLU A 524 -17.43 -13.20 -11.71
CA GLU A 524 -17.62 -14.25 -12.71
C GLU A 524 -16.41 -14.25 -13.64
N LEU A 525 -15.88 -15.44 -13.88
CA LEU A 525 -14.76 -15.67 -14.81
C LEU A 525 -15.28 -16.39 -16.04
N THR A 526 -14.82 -15.97 -17.20
CA THR A 526 -15.14 -16.59 -18.50
C THR A 526 -13.86 -16.83 -19.28
N PHE A 527 -13.69 -18.00 -19.85
CA PHE A 527 -12.53 -18.36 -20.64
C PHE A 527 -12.81 -18.21 -22.13
N ASP A 528 -11.80 -17.80 -22.87
CA ASP A 528 -11.87 -17.74 -24.31
C ASP A 528 -12.00 -19.13 -24.96
N PRO A 529 -12.61 -19.23 -26.15
CA PRO A 529 -12.71 -20.49 -26.87
C PRO A 529 -11.34 -21.12 -27.09
N GLY A 530 -11.18 -22.35 -26.63
CA GLY A 530 -9.93 -23.13 -26.79
C GLY A 530 -8.98 -23.01 -25.58
N SER A 531 -9.27 -22.20 -24.59
CA SER A 531 -8.48 -22.16 -23.33
C SER A 531 -8.48 -23.53 -22.66
N ARG A 532 -7.31 -23.90 -22.14
CA ARG A 532 -7.06 -25.11 -21.34
C ARG A 532 -6.37 -24.72 -20.03
N ASP A 533 -6.84 -23.65 -19.39
CA ASP A 533 -6.26 -23.18 -18.15
C ASP A 533 -6.26 -24.25 -17.06
N LEU A 534 -5.07 -24.60 -16.56
CA LEU A 534 -4.90 -25.63 -15.53
C LEU A 534 -5.48 -25.26 -14.18
N THR A 535 -5.67 -23.97 -13.95
CA THR A 535 -6.07 -23.44 -12.64
C THR A 535 -7.57 -23.22 -12.55
N ASN A 536 -8.33 -23.27 -13.65
CA ASN A 536 -9.71 -22.80 -13.75
C ASN A 536 -9.86 -21.38 -13.16
N GLY A 537 -8.93 -20.47 -13.51
CA GLY A 537 -8.90 -19.10 -13.02
C GLY A 537 -8.50 -18.93 -11.54
N ARG A 538 -8.15 -20.00 -10.84
CA ARG A 538 -7.81 -19.95 -9.40
C ARG A 538 -6.58 -19.12 -9.11
N SER A 539 -5.66 -19.00 -10.08
CA SER A 539 -4.48 -18.16 -9.97
C SER A 539 -4.80 -16.67 -9.87
N GLU A 540 -6.02 -16.26 -10.23
CA GLU A 540 -6.47 -14.86 -10.25
C GLU A 540 -7.71 -14.61 -9.36
N ALA A 541 -8.20 -15.59 -8.61
CA ALA A 541 -9.60 -15.54 -8.19
C ALA A 541 -9.90 -16.00 -6.75
N ASN A 542 -9.01 -15.79 -5.79
CA ASN A 542 -9.23 -16.28 -4.42
C ASN A 542 -9.71 -15.19 -3.45
N ASP A 543 -10.87 -14.60 -3.71
CA ASP A 543 -11.38 -13.46 -2.95
C ASP A 543 -12.51 -13.82 -2.00
N PRO A 544 -12.59 -13.20 -0.80
CA PRO A 544 -13.77 -13.28 0.04
C PRO A 544 -14.90 -12.43 -0.58
N ARG A 545 -16.13 -12.97 -0.60
CA ARG A 545 -17.30 -12.24 -1.09
C ARG A 545 -17.71 -11.08 -0.20
N ASN A 546 -17.48 -11.22 1.10
CA ASN A 546 -17.88 -10.25 2.11
C ASN A 546 -16.68 -9.89 2.98
N ILE A 547 -16.47 -8.60 3.18
CA ILE A 547 -15.56 -8.06 4.17
C ILE A 547 -16.36 -7.09 5.04
N PHE A 548 -16.34 -7.28 6.35
CA PHE A 548 -16.98 -6.38 7.29
C PHE A 548 -15.99 -5.97 8.38
N LYS A 549 -15.88 -4.68 8.64
CA LYS A 549 -14.92 -4.15 9.62
C LYS A 549 -15.57 -3.11 10.50
N VAL A 550 -15.26 -3.16 11.80
CA VAL A 550 -15.65 -2.15 12.79
C VAL A 550 -14.41 -1.69 13.54
N ARG A 551 -14.25 -0.39 13.67
CA ARG A 551 -13.24 0.24 14.54
C ARG A 551 -13.97 1.07 15.59
N SER A 552 -13.61 0.88 16.85
CA SER A 552 -14.14 1.64 17.99
C SER A 552 -13.00 2.31 18.73
N TYR A 553 -13.10 3.62 18.89
CA TYR A 553 -12.11 4.46 19.57
C TYR A 553 -12.77 5.12 20.78
N VAL A 554 -12.31 4.78 21.97
CA VAL A 554 -12.83 5.30 23.23
C VAL A 554 -11.75 6.06 23.98
N ASN A 555 -12.00 7.33 24.28
CA ASN A 555 -11.18 8.14 25.18
C ASN A 555 -11.81 8.06 26.58
N ALA A 556 -11.54 6.96 27.33
CA ALA A 556 -12.12 6.72 28.64
C ALA A 556 -11.79 7.83 29.64
N THR A 557 -10.60 8.43 29.52
CA THR A 557 -10.17 9.63 30.23
C THR A 557 -9.19 10.43 29.35
N ASN A 558 -8.72 11.58 29.84
CA ASN A 558 -7.66 12.34 29.15
C ASN A 558 -6.31 11.59 29.06
N ARG A 559 -6.18 10.44 29.74
CA ARG A 559 -4.95 9.62 29.77
C ARG A 559 -5.16 8.19 29.31
N ILE A 560 -6.38 7.69 29.30
CA ILE A 560 -6.72 6.29 29.02
C ILE A 560 -7.50 6.21 27.72
N GLU A 561 -7.01 5.44 26.79
CA GLU A 561 -7.63 5.11 25.50
C GLU A 561 -7.91 3.63 25.46
N VAL A 562 -9.09 3.24 24.96
CA VAL A 562 -9.48 1.84 24.73
C VAL A 562 -9.97 1.71 23.30
N ASP A 563 -9.28 0.89 22.52
CA ASP A 563 -9.56 0.72 21.09
C ASP A 563 -9.88 -0.74 20.80
N ALA A 564 -10.82 -0.96 19.87
CA ALA A 564 -11.18 -2.29 19.42
C ALA A 564 -11.35 -2.29 17.90
N PHE A 565 -10.85 -3.36 17.26
CA PHE A 565 -10.84 -3.53 15.80
C PHE A 565 -11.39 -4.92 15.49
N PHE A 566 -12.65 -4.98 15.05
CA PHE A 566 -13.30 -6.21 14.61
C PHE A 566 -13.23 -6.31 13.10
N ARG A 567 -12.89 -7.49 12.59
CA ARG A 567 -12.84 -7.80 11.15
C ARG A 567 -13.50 -9.16 10.90
N PHE A 568 -14.29 -9.22 9.86
CA PHE A 568 -14.83 -10.45 9.30
C PHE A 568 -14.47 -10.55 7.84
N TYR A 569 -13.96 -11.70 7.44
CA TYR A 569 -13.70 -12.07 6.06
C TYR A 569 -14.50 -13.33 5.72
N GLY A 570 -15.25 -13.27 4.61
CA GLY A 570 -15.95 -14.43 4.07
C GLY A 570 -15.00 -15.51 3.58
N GLU A 571 -15.54 -16.66 3.26
CA GLU A 571 -14.80 -17.80 2.71
C GLU A 571 -14.06 -17.40 1.42
N ARG A 572 -12.82 -17.88 1.26
CA ARG A 572 -12.06 -17.88 0.01
C ARG A 572 -12.27 -19.23 -0.69
N PRO A 573 -12.73 -19.23 -1.96
CA PRO A 573 -13.24 -20.47 -2.55
C PRO A 573 -12.13 -21.41 -3.05
N SER A 574 -10.95 -20.92 -3.39
CA SER A 574 -9.94 -21.78 -4.05
C SER A 574 -8.50 -21.19 -4.08
N PRO A 575 -7.57 -21.79 -3.32
CA PRO A 575 -7.77 -22.85 -2.33
C PRO A 575 -8.67 -22.38 -1.18
N VAL A 576 -9.49 -23.30 -0.67
CA VAL A 576 -10.47 -22.95 0.36
C VAL A 576 -9.80 -22.47 1.64
N VAL A 577 -10.22 -21.29 2.09
CA VAL A 577 -9.96 -20.77 3.44
C VAL A 577 -11.34 -20.45 4.04
N GLU A 578 -11.67 -21.08 5.17
CA GLU A 578 -12.94 -20.85 5.84
C GLU A 578 -13.12 -19.39 6.23
N ALA A 579 -14.36 -18.94 6.31
CA ALA A 579 -14.67 -17.61 6.81
C ALA A 579 -14.19 -17.46 8.25
N TYR A 580 -13.59 -16.32 8.56
CA TYR A 580 -13.08 -16.05 9.89
C TYR A 580 -13.44 -14.64 10.36
N HIS A 581 -13.41 -14.45 11.67
CA HIS A 581 -13.56 -13.16 12.32
C HIS A 581 -12.42 -12.96 13.30
N GLU A 582 -12.02 -11.73 13.45
CA GLU A 582 -10.86 -11.34 14.22
C GLU A 582 -11.18 -10.13 15.07
N LEU A 583 -10.68 -10.12 16.30
CA LEU A 583 -10.77 -8.98 17.20
C LEU A 583 -9.40 -8.63 17.72
N ASP A 584 -8.98 -7.40 17.49
CA ASP A 584 -7.82 -6.80 18.15
C ASP A 584 -8.29 -5.75 19.15
N ALA A 585 -7.50 -5.56 20.20
CA ALA A 585 -7.76 -4.54 21.20
C ALA A 585 -6.48 -3.83 21.61
N ARG A 586 -6.59 -2.55 21.95
CA ARG A 586 -5.50 -1.76 22.50
C ARG A 586 -5.97 -1.00 23.74
N LEU A 587 -5.16 -1.08 24.77
CA LEU A 587 -5.24 -0.20 25.95
C LEU A 587 -4.07 0.76 25.93
N GLY A 588 -4.32 2.04 25.70
CA GLY A 588 -3.33 3.12 25.70
C GLY A 588 -3.35 3.88 27.01
N TYR A 589 -2.18 4.24 27.52
CA TYR A 589 -2.02 5.06 28.71
C TYR A 589 -0.96 6.16 28.48
N ARG A 590 -1.37 7.41 28.61
CA ARG A 590 -0.47 8.56 28.55
C ARG A 590 0.12 8.81 29.93
N LEU A 591 1.37 8.37 30.13
CA LEU A 591 2.07 8.47 31.40
C LEU A 591 2.35 9.94 31.75
N ARG A 592 2.83 10.70 30.76
CA ARG A 592 3.04 12.17 30.80
C ARG A 592 3.02 12.71 29.35
N PRO A 593 2.92 14.05 29.16
CA PRO A 593 3.05 14.62 27.81
C PRO A 593 4.29 14.10 27.09
N GLY A 594 4.10 13.57 25.89
CA GLY A 594 5.17 12.98 25.08
C GLY A 594 5.55 11.53 25.41
N TRP A 595 4.94 10.87 26.40
CA TRP A 595 5.22 9.47 26.72
C TRP A 595 3.93 8.65 26.77
N ASP A 596 3.76 7.82 25.74
CA ASP A 596 2.62 6.93 25.57
C ASP A 596 3.06 5.48 25.79
N LEU A 597 2.29 4.74 26.58
CA LEU A 597 2.39 3.29 26.76
C LEU A 597 1.14 2.64 26.16
N SER A 598 1.27 1.48 25.59
CA SER A 598 0.10 0.70 25.15
C SER A 598 0.33 -0.80 25.21
N VAL A 599 -0.71 -1.52 25.62
CA VAL A 599 -0.83 -2.96 25.48
C VAL A 599 -1.71 -3.23 24.28
N ILE A 600 -1.24 -4.04 23.35
CA ILE A 600 -1.93 -4.40 22.12
C ILE A 600 -2.09 -5.91 22.13
N ALA A 601 -3.31 -6.37 21.90
CA ALA A 601 -3.62 -7.78 21.81
C ALA A 601 -4.30 -8.04 20.46
N ASN A 602 -3.73 -8.93 19.66
CA ASN A 602 -4.22 -9.27 18.33
C ASN A 602 -4.82 -10.68 18.33
N ASN A 603 -5.80 -10.91 17.45
CA ASN A 603 -6.48 -12.19 17.25
C ASN A 603 -7.06 -12.77 18.54
N LEU A 604 -7.79 -11.97 19.30
CA LEU A 604 -8.33 -12.36 20.61
C LEU A 604 -9.36 -13.49 20.54
N LEU A 605 -10.07 -13.64 19.41
CA LEU A 605 -11.16 -14.62 19.26
C LEU A 605 -10.68 -16.03 18.93
N HIS A 606 -9.46 -16.17 18.39
CA HIS A 606 -8.89 -17.47 18.03
C HIS A 606 -7.49 -17.62 18.62
N GLU A 607 -7.09 -18.82 18.91
CA GLU A 607 -5.71 -19.12 19.23
C GLU A 607 -4.83 -18.93 17.97
N ARG A 608 -5.35 -19.41 16.84
CA ARG A 608 -4.76 -19.27 15.50
C ARG A 608 -5.80 -19.51 14.41
N HIS A 609 -5.63 -18.91 13.23
CA HIS A 609 -6.45 -19.15 12.04
C HIS A 609 -5.61 -18.93 10.77
N VAL A 610 -6.12 -19.39 9.64
CA VAL A 610 -5.51 -19.20 8.31
C VAL A 610 -6.18 -18.02 7.62
N GLU A 611 -5.39 -17.07 7.09
CA GLU A 611 -5.91 -15.94 6.31
C GLU A 611 -5.78 -16.16 4.80
N TYR A 612 -4.74 -16.90 4.40
CA TYR A 612 -4.43 -17.19 3.01
C TYR A 612 -3.82 -18.58 2.88
N ARG A 613 -4.07 -19.25 1.77
CA ARG A 613 -3.47 -20.57 1.50
C ARG A 613 -2.59 -20.50 0.26
N ALA A 614 -1.28 -20.40 0.47
CA ALA A 614 -0.27 -20.59 -0.55
C ALA A 614 0.33 -22.00 -0.42
N GLY A 615 0.07 -22.87 -1.39
CA GLY A 615 0.57 -24.25 -1.36
C GLY A 615 -0.18 -25.19 -0.42
N THR A 616 0.49 -26.29 -0.03
CA THR A 616 -0.11 -27.43 0.72
C THR A 616 -0.04 -27.28 2.24
N ALA A 617 0.85 -26.44 2.76
CA ALA A 617 1.08 -26.24 4.18
C ALA A 617 0.88 -24.75 4.53
N PRO A 618 -0.36 -24.29 4.72
CA PRO A 618 -0.62 -22.90 5.04
C PRO A 618 -0.13 -22.53 6.44
N GLU A 619 0.36 -21.31 6.55
CA GLU A 619 0.73 -20.70 7.83
C GLU A 619 -0.50 -20.18 8.57
N THR A 620 -0.37 -20.04 9.88
CA THR A 620 -1.42 -19.54 10.74
C THR A 620 -1.10 -18.13 11.24
N TYR A 621 -2.13 -17.31 11.41
CA TYR A 621 -2.08 -16.06 12.15
C TYR A 621 -2.43 -16.32 13.62
N GLU A 622 -1.50 -16.07 14.51
CA GLU A 622 -1.59 -16.46 15.92
C GLU A 622 -2.05 -15.31 16.81
N ARG A 623 -2.68 -15.66 17.94
CA ARG A 623 -2.93 -14.69 19.01
C ARG A 623 -1.63 -14.14 19.55
N SER A 624 -1.53 -12.83 19.67
CA SER A 624 -0.34 -12.19 20.21
C SER A 624 -0.67 -11.04 21.14
N VAL A 625 0.23 -10.77 22.07
CA VAL A 625 0.17 -9.62 22.97
C VAL A 625 1.50 -8.90 22.93
N SER A 626 1.47 -7.58 22.82
CA SER A 626 2.66 -6.74 22.83
C SER A 626 2.49 -5.51 23.72
N LEU A 627 3.61 -5.06 24.28
CA LEU A 627 3.74 -3.80 24.99
C LEU A 627 4.54 -2.85 24.10
N ARG A 628 4.03 -1.63 23.92
CA ARG A 628 4.70 -0.56 23.16
C ARG A 628 4.89 0.66 24.02
N SER A 629 6.03 1.29 23.90
CA SER A 629 6.36 2.58 24.51
C SER A 629 6.84 3.55 23.44
N ALA A 630 6.17 4.69 23.30
CA ALA A 630 6.57 5.77 22.40
C ALA A 630 6.87 7.02 23.24
N TRP A 631 8.10 7.50 23.15
CA TRP A 631 8.58 8.62 23.94
C TRP A 631 9.12 9.74 23.04
N ARG A 632 8.51 10.95 23.15
CA ARG A 632 8.86 12.18 22.42
C ARG A 632 9.43 13.21 23.37
N PHE A 633 10.59 13.77 23.04
CA PHE A 633 11.27 14.81 23.83
C PHE A 633 12.14 15.74 22.97
#